data_8aa05f8d8e20a727a636220b52461791
#
_entry.id   8aa05f8d8e20a727a636220b52461791
#
_cell.length_a   1.000
_cell.length_b   1.000
_cell.length_c   1.000
_cell.angle_alpha   90.00
_cell.angle_beta   90.00
_cell.angle_gamma   90.00
#
_symmetry.space_group_name_H-M   'P 1'
#
loop_
_entity.id
_entity.type
_entity.pdbx_description
1 polymer ?
#
loop_
_entity_poly.entity_id
_entity_poly.type
_entity_poly.pdbx_seq_one_letter_code
_entity_poly.pdbx_strand_id
1 'polypeptide(L)'
;MKRLLNSFSQLLLVLVLGVSLSGCVTTHVPTASTSPWQAMDLDTQANPLDVAFTDSRHGYLVGSNRMIRETNDGGAHWNERSLDLPDEENFRLISIDFNGDEGWIAGQPGLLMHSDDGGQNWTRLFLDT
;
A
#
# COMPACT_ATOMS: atom_id res chain seq x y z
N MET A 1 33.44 -63.91 0.23
CA MET A 1 33.58 -62.65 0.99
C MET A 1 33.53 -61.41 0.13
N LYS A 2 34.11 -61.32 -1.06
CA LYS A 2 34.13 -60.10 -1.88
C LYS A 2 32.71 -59.63 -2.44
N ARG A 3 31.78 -60.56 -2.64
CA ARG A 3 30.45 -60.26 -3.15
C ARG A 3 29.51 -59.64 -2.10
N LEU A 4 29.70 -59.96 -0.83
CA LEU A 4 28.90 -59.40 0.26
C LEU A 4 29.25 -57.89 0.59
N LEU A 5 30.57 -57.60 0.46
CA LEU A 5 31.02 -56.21 0.67
C LEU A 5 30.50 -55.23 -0.40
N ASN A 6 30.40 -55.68 -1.68
CA ASN A 6 29.88 -54.85 -2.75
C ASN A 6 28.38 -54.56 -2.57
N SER A 7 27.60 -55.53 -2.05
CA SER A 7 26.18 -55.35 -1.80
C SER A 7 25.91 -54.35 -0.68
N PHE A 8 26.71 -54.36 0.38
CA PHE A 8 26.62 -53.41 1.49
C PHE A 8 27.02 -52.01 1.07
N SER A 9 28.06 -51.86 0.23
CA SER A 9 28.48 -50.57 -0.30
C SER A 9 27.45 -49.95 -1.24
N GLN A 10 26.77 -50.75 -2.06
CA GLN A 10 25.69 -50.27 -2.92
C GLN A 10 24.44 -49.88 -2.11
N LEU A 11 24.12 -50.64 -1.06
CA LEU A 11 22.99 -50.29 -0.18
C LEU A 11 23.24 -49.00 0.59
N LEU A 12 24.48 -48.76 1.03
CA LEU A 12 24.87 -47.52 1.71
C LEU A 12 24.83 -46.32 0.77
N LEU A 13 25.24 -46.51 -0.50
CA LEU A 13 25.21 -45.43 -1.52
C LEU A 13 23.77 -45.01 -1.88
N VAL A 14 22.84 -45.95 -1.95
CA VAL A 14 21.40 -45.65 -2.20
C VAL A 14 20.75 -44.96 -1.01
N LEU A 15 21.19 -45.35 0.23
CA LEU A 15 20.66 -44.71 1.44
C LEU A 15 21.15 -43.26 1.60
N VAL A 16 22.37 -42.93 1.15
CA VAL A 16 22.91 -41.56 1.18
C VAL A 16 22.30 -40.66 0.10
N LEU A 17 21.94 -41.22 -1.07
CA LEU A 17 21.23 -40.45 -2.11
C LEU A 17 19.76 -40.22 -1.79
N GLY A 18 19.13 -40.98 -0.91
CA GLY A 18 17.72 -40.86 -0.53
C GLY A 18 17.43 -39.74 0.47
N VAL A 19 18.45 -39.15 1.13
CA VAL A 19 18.25 -38.15 2.19
C VAL A 19 18.32 -36.71 1.69
N SER A 20 18.68 -36.46 0.42
CA SER A 20 18.92 -35.12 -0.11
C SER A 20 17.72 -34.46 -0.83
N LEU A 21 16.52 -35.02 -0.73
CA LEU A 21 15.32 -34.49 -1.41
C LEU A 21 14.19 -33.99 -0.47
N SER A 22 14.48 -33.81 0.81
CA SER A 22 13.51 -33.25 1.76
C SER A 22 13.74 -31.74 2.01
N GLY A 23 14.00 -31.01 0.97
CA GLY A 23 14.03 -29.54 1.01
C GLY A 23 12.65 -28.96 0.76
N CYS A 24 11.62 -29.35 1.52
CA CYS A 24 10.42 -28.52 1.63
C CYS A 24 10.81 -27.27 2.43
N VAL A 25 11.19 -26.22 1.72
CA VAL A 25 11.19 -24.87 2.30
C VAL A 25 9.73 -24.55 2.60
N THR A 26 9.31 -24.80 3.83
CA THR A 26 8.05 -24.24 4.34
C THR A 26 8.26 -22.73 4.44
N THR A 27 7.84 -22.00 3.41
CA THR A 27 7.71 -20.55 3.54
C THR A 27 6.70 -20.31 4.66
N HIS A 28 7.20 -19.90 5.81
CA HIS A 28 6.35 -19.53 6.92
C HIS A 28 5.67 -18.22 6.54
N VAL A 29 4.44 -18.32 6.06
CA VAL A 29 3.58 -17.14 5.91
C VAL A 29 3.16 -16.74 7.33
N PRO A 30 3.56 -15.56 7.82
CA PRO A 30 3.15 -15.14 9.15
C PRO A 30 1.63 -15.16 9.25
N THR A 31 1.11 -15.77 10.29
CA THR A 31 -0.32 -15.70 10.61
C THR A 31 -0.72 -14.24 10.88
N ALA A 32 -1.97 -13.90 10.65
CA ALA A 32 -2.48 -12.52 10.85
C ALA A 32 -2.17 -11.96 12.25
N SER A 33 -1.99 -12.83 13.26
CA SER A 33 -1.62 -12.44 14.62
C SER A 33 -0.15 -12.01 14.78
N THR A 34 0.71 -12.33 13.81
CA THR A 34 2.14 -11.95 13.80
C THR A 34 2.47 -10.96 12.68
N SER A 35 1.46 -10.55 11.90
CA SER A 35 1.62 -9.55 10.84
C SER A 35 1.92 -8.19 11.46
N PRO A 36 2.93 -7.45 10.97
CA PRO A 36 3.14 -6.06 11.34
C PRO A 36 2.06 -5.13 10.78
N TRP A 37 1.23 -5.63 9.86
CA TRP A 37 0.14 -4.89 9.24
C TRP A 37 -1.12 -4.99 10.07
N GLN A 38 -1.73 -3.86 10.33
CA GLN A 38 -3.03 -3.76 10.97
C GLN A 38 -4.06 -3.26 9.97
N ALA A 39 -5.21 -3.93 9.91
CA ALA A 39 -6.33 -3.44 9.13
C ALA A 39 -6.94 -2.21 9.81
N MET A 40 -7.20 -1.17 9.04
CA MET A 40 -7.87 0.04 9.50
C MET A 40 -9.24 0.12 8.83
N ASP A 41 -10.27 0.39 9.61
CA ASP A 41 -11.59 0.71 9.11
C ASP A 41 -11.68 2.23 8.91
N LEU A 42 -11.93 2.64 7.68
CA LEU A 42 -12.08 4.06 7.34
C LEU A 42 -13.54 4.54 7.41
N ASP A 43 -14.48 3.64 7.73
CA ASP A 43 -15.93 3.93 7.75
C ASP A 43 -16.38 4.69 6.49
N THR A 44 -16.09 4.12 5.32
CA THR A 44 -16.39 4.73 4.02
C THR A 44 -16.73 3.68 2.97
N GLN A 45 -17.60 4.06 2.01
CA GLN A 45 -17.86 3.28 0.80
C GLN A 45 -16.92 3.66 -0.36
N ALA A 46 -16.10 4.69 -0.18
CA ALA A 46 -15.11 5.10 -1.18
C ALA A 46 -13.90 4.18 -1.13
N ASN A 47 -13.26 3.98 -2.28
CA ASN A 47 -12.01 3.22 -2.36
C ASN A 47 -10.83 4.18 -2.20
N PRO A 48 -9.95 3.97 -1.21
CA PRO A 48 -8.66 4.68 -1.13
C PRO A 48 -7.82 4.36 -2.37
N LEU A 49 -7.15 5.35 -2.92
CA LEU A 49 -6.34 5.19 -4.13
C LEU A 49 -4.89 5.61 -3.92
N ASP A 50 -4.65 6.65 -3.11
CA ASP A 50 -3.30 7.14 -2.84
C ASP A 50 -3.22 7.84 -1.49
N VAL A 51 -2.01 7.89 -0.91
CA VAL A 51 -1.72 8.51 0.38
C VAL A 51 -0.37 9.22 0.32
N ALA A 52 -0.32 10.44 0.83
CA ALA A 52 0.92 11.20 0.97
C ALA A 52 1.01 11.87 2.35
N PHE A 53 2.22 11.95 2.87
CA PHE A 53 2.52 12.58 4.14
C PHE A 53 3.41 13.80 3.93
N THR A 54 3.07 14.91 4.59
CA THR A 54 3.91 16.12 4.64
C THR A 54 5.00 16.00 5.71
N ASP A 55 4.72 15.22 6.77
CA ASP A 55 5.67 14.86 7.83
C ASP A 55 5.30 13.50 8.45
N SER A 56 5.96 13.10 9.53
CA SER A 56 5.73 11.80 10.19
C SER A 56 4.33 11.65 10.84
N ARG A 57 3.58 12.72 10.97
CA ARG A 57 2.27 12.75 11.65
C ARG A 57 1.15 13.25 10.75
N HIS A 58 1.44 14.20 9.88
CA HIS A 58 0.46 14.87 9.04
C HIS A 58 0.46 14.31 7.63
N GLY A 59 -0.70 13.93 7.12
CA GLY A 59 -0.84 13.35 5.79
C GLY A 59 -2.28 13.32 5.30
N TYR A 60 -2.43 12.98 4.03
CA TYR A 60 -3.70 12.93 3.33
C TYR A 60 -3.87 11.61 2.61
N LEU A 61 -5.11 11.12 2.59
CA LEU A 61 -5.56 9.94 1.88
C LEU A 61 -6.64 10.37 0.88
N VAL A 62 -6.46 10.03 -0.38
CA VAL A 62 -7.39 10.37 -1.45
C VAL A 62 -7.98 9.14 -2.12
N GLY A 63 -9.13 9.29 -2.79
CA GLY A 63 -9.79 8.13 -3.39
C GLY A 63 -10.99 8.45 -4.29
N SER A 64 -11.80 7.41 -4.52
CA SER A 64 -13.04 7.53 -5.28
C SER A 64 -14.08 8.37 -4.52
N ASN A 65 -15.13 8.78 -5.23
CA ASN A 65 -16.24 9.56 -4.67
C ASN A 65 -15.79 10.84 -3.96
N ARG A 66 -14.81 11.55 -4.55
CA ARG A 66 -14.26 12.81 -4.01
C ARG A 66 -13.63 12.66 -2.62
N MET A 67 -13.29 11.41 -2.23
CA MET A 67 -12.74 11.16 -0.91
C MET A 67 -11.40 11.84 -0.72
N ILE A 68 -11.33 12.69 0.30
CA ILE A 68 -10.08 13.16 0.88
C ILE A 68 -10.21 13.11 2.40
N ARG A 69 -9.21 12.55 3.05
CA ARG A 69 -9.10 12.44 4.50
C ARG A 69 -7.75 12.95 4.96
N GLU A 70 -7.71 13.50 6.15
CA GLU A 70 -6.52 14.04 6.79
C GLU A 70 -6.22 13.31 8.08
N THR A 71 -4.95 13.05 8.32
CA THR A 71 -4.43 12.57 9.59
C THR A 71 -3.46 13.58 10.19
N ASN A 72 -3.45 13.67 11.53
CA ASN A 72 -2.51 14.48 12.31
C ASN A 72 -1.74 13.62 13.34
N ASP A 73 -1.87 12.29 13.23
CA ASP A 73 -1.28 11.34 14.19
C ASP A 73 -0.58 10.16 13.50
N GLY A 74 -0.11 10.37 12.26
CA GLY A 74 0.62 9.37 11.50
C GLY A 74 -0.27 8.26 10.92
N GLY A 75 -1.55 8.56 10.71
CA GLY A 75 -2.51 7.63 10.13
C GLY A 75 -3.26 6.78 11.15
N ALA A 76 -3.13 7.03 12.45
CA ALA A 76 -3.91 6.31 13.46
C ALA A 76 -5.40 6.68 13.40
N HIS A 77 -5.71 7.94 13.08
CA HIS A 77 -7.07 8.41 12.84
C HIS A 77 -7.11 9.27 11.58
N TRP A 78 -8.22 9.15 10.85
CA TRP A 78 -8.46 9.87 9.60
C TRP A 78 -9.75 10.67 9.67
N ASN A 79 -9.67 11.99 9.52
CA ASN A 79 -10.79 12.90 9.52
C ASN A 79 -11.19 13.23 8.08
N GLU A 80 -12.48 13.28 7.82
CA GLU A 80 -12.99 13.68 6.51
C GLU A 80 -12.70 15.14 6.26
N ARG A 81 -12.28 15.45 5.01
CA ARG A 81 -12.11 16.79 4.48
C ARG A 81 -12.98 16.94 3.24
N SER A 82 -13.26 18.16 2.86
CA SER A 82 -13.93 18.48 1.61
C SER A 82 -13.06 19.37 0.74
N LEU A 83 -13.17 19.18 -0.57
CA LEU A 83 -12.58 20.06 -1.58
C LEU A 83 -13.69 20.92 -2.19
N ASP A 84 -13.36 22.15 -2.56
CA ASP A 84 -14.27 23.02 -3.31
C ASP A 84 -14.34 22.54 -4.76
N LEU A 85 -15.23 21.59 -5.00
CA LEU A 85 -15.48 20.95 -6.30
C LEU A 85 -16.98 20.93 -6.60
N PRO A 86 -17.39 21.08 -7.88
CA PRO A 86 -18.79 21.00 -8.27
C PRO A 86 -19.45 19.70 -7.80
N ASP A 87 -20.66 19.78 -7.25
CA ASP A 87 -21.38 18.63 -6.72
C ASP A 87 -21.88 17.67 -7.81
N GLU A 88 -22.07 18.17 -9.01
CA GLU A 88 -22.57 17.41 -10.15
C GLU A 88 -21.54 16.42 -10.71
N GLU A 89 -20.25 16.60 -10.39
CA GLU A 89 -19.19 15.75 -10.89
C GLU A 89 -18.65 14.83 -9.79
N ASN A 90 -18.70 13.51 -10.04
CA ASN A 90 -18.13 12.53 -9.12
C ASN A 90 -16.65 12.31 -9.44
N PHE A 91 -15.80 13.18 -8.93
CA PHE A 91 -14.36 13.08 -9.12
C PHE A 91 -13.76 11.87 -8.38
N ARG A 92 -12.82 11.21 -9.07
CA ARG A 92 -11.90 10.26 -8.46
C ARG A 92 -10.56 10.95 -8.26
N LEU A 93 -10.14 11.12 -7.03
CA LEU A 93 -8.81 11.63 -6.69
C LEU A 93 -7.83 10.47 -6.78
N ILE A 94 -7.00 10.44 -7.82
CA ILE A 94 -6.22 9.26 -8.19
C ILE A 94 -4.86 9.27 -7.53
N SER A 95 -4.24 10.46 -7.45
CA SER A 95 -2.90 10.61 -6.90
C SER A 95 -2.78 11.90 -6.10
N ILE A 96 -1.98 11.86 -5.06
CA ILE A 96 -1.60 13.01 -4.24
C ILE A 96 -0.09 12.93 -3.95
N ASP A 97 0.60 14.07 -4.04
CA ASP A 97 2.02 14.17 -3.72
C ASP A 97 2.35 15.53 -3.11
N PHE A 98 3.42 15.58 -2.31
CA PHE A 98 3.91 16.78 -1.66
C PHE A 98 5.41 16.96 -1.84
N ASN A 99 5.81 18.20 -2.02
CA ASN A 99 7.20 18.65 -1.94
C ASN A 99 7.31 19.84 -0.98
N GLY A 100 7.57 19.57 0.30
CA GLY A 100 7.42 20.57 1.36
C GLY A 100 5.96 20.99 1.52
N ASP A 101 5.70 22.30 1.45
CA ASP A 101 4.34 22.85 1.56
C ASP A 101 3.57 22.79 0.24
N GLU A 102 4.24 22.51 -0.88
CA GLU A 102 3.57 22.33 -2.17
C GLU A 102 2.95 20.95 -2.29
N GLY A 103 1.64 20.92 -2.54
CA GLY A 103 0.86 19.70 -2.73
C GLY A 103 0.13 19.69 -4.07
N TRP A 104 -0.01 18.49 -4.65
CA TRP A 104 -0.71 18.28 -5.91
C TRP A 104 -1.67 17.11 -5.79
N ILE A 105 -2.89 17.27 -6.30
CA ILE A 105 -3.85 16.19 -6.47
C ILE A 105 -4.20 16.10 -7.94
N ALA A 106 -4.05 14.91 -8.53
CA ALA A 106 -4.53 14.58 -9.86
C ALA A 106 -5.74 13.66 -9.78
N GLY A 107 -6.72 13.88 -10.65
CA GLY A 107 -7.95 13.10 -10.64
C GLY A 107 -8.69 13.05 -11.98
N GLN A 108 -9.80 12.35 -11.97
CA GLN A 108 -10.69 12.18 -13.12
C GLN A 108 -12.14 12.55 -12.77
N PRO A 109 -12.89 13.13 -13.74
CA PRO A 109 -12.45 13.61 -15.06
C PRO A 109 -11.65 14.91 -14.93
N GLY A 110 -10.54 15.07 -15.67
CA GLY A 110 -9.83 16.35 -15.88
C GLY A 110 -9.61 17.21 -14.63
N LEU A 111 -9.13 16.62 -13.52
CA LEU A 111 -8.93 17.31 -12.26
C LEU A 111 -7.44 17.45 -11.97
N LEU A 112 -7.01 18.68 -11.70
CA LEU A 112 -5.71 18.99 -11.13
C LEU A 112 -5.93 20.07 -10.04
N MET A 113 -5.44 19.79 -8.84
CA MET A 113 -5.47 20.72 -7.73
C MET A 113 -4.07 20.99 -7.19
N HIS A 114 -3.86 22.17 -6.69
CA HIS A 114 -2.62 22.63 -6.11
C HIS A 114 -2.86 23.24 -4.74
N SER A 115 -1.93 22.99 -3.83
CA SER A 115 -1.82 23.60 -2.52
C SER A 115 -0.42 24.18 -2.35
N ASP A 116 -0.29 25.30 -1.66
CA ASP A 116 0.98 25.94 -1.28
C ASP A 116 1.15 26.07 0.25
N ASP A 117 0.29 25.39 1.01
CA ASP A 117 0.22 25.48 2.47
C ASP A 117 0.13 24.10 3.16
N GLY A 118 0.75 23.09 2.56
CA GLY A 118 0.79 21.73 3.13
C GLY A 118 -0.55 21.01 3.07
N GLY A 119 -1.43 21.38 2.11
CA GLY A 119 -2.73 20.75 1.92
C GLY A 119 -3.87 21.32 2.75
N GLN A 120 -3.65 22.44 3.45
CA GLN A 120 -4.71 23.07 4.22
C GLN A 120 -5.77 23.70 3.30
N ASN A 121 -5.33 24.31 2.20
CA ASN A 121 -6.17 24.84 1.15
C ASN A 121 -5.79 24.29 -0.22
N TRP A 122 -6.79 24.03 -1.05
CA TRP A 122 -6.62 23.47 -2.38
C TRP A 122 -7.31 24.33 -3.43
N THR A 123 -6.58 24.65 -4.51
CA THR A 123 -7.09 25.41 -5.64
C THR A 123 -7.14 24.52 -6.88
N ARG A 124 -8.28 24.44 -7.55
CA ARG A 124 -8.41 23.77 -8.84
C ARG A 124 -7.72 24.57 -9.94
N LEU A 125 -6.86 23.90 -10.70
CA LEU A 125 -6.23 24.47 -11.88
C LEU A 125 -6.99 24.04 -13.14
N PHE A 126 -7.24 25.01 -14.02
CA PHE A 126 -7.82 24.76 -15.33
C PHE A 126 -6.70 24.87 -16.37
N LEU A 127 -6.57 23.82 -17.19
CA LEU A 127 -5.66 23.86 -18.32
C LEU A 127 -6.37 24.60 -19.46
N ASP A 128 -5.89 25.80 -19.79
CA ASP A 128 -6.32 26.51 -20.98
C ASP A 128 -5.82 25.72 -22.19
N THR A 129 -6.74 25.24 -23.02
CA THR A 129 -6.46 24.50 -24.28
C THR A 129 -6.66 25.40 -25.48
#